data_b0f2881f8903869395289772c55e60c7
#
_entry.id   b0f2881f8903869395289772c55e60c7
#
_cell.length_a   1.000
_cell.length_b   1.000
_cell.length_c   1.000
_cell.angle_alpha   90.00
_cell.angle_beta   90.00
_cell.angle_gamma   90.00
#
_symmetry.space_group_name_H-M   'P 1'
#
loop_
_entity.id
_entity.type
_entity.pdbx_description
1 polymer ?
#
loop_
_entity_poly.entity_id
_entity_poly.type
_entity_poly.pdbx_seq_one_letter_code
_entity_poly.pdbx_strand_id
1 'polypeptide(L)'
;MREPSAKDVDKIEILEKCFDYLCDYGLEQVSIRKLCDRTGMGAGSIYYWFKNKDEVILDATEYGINSLIDELMDFAFEHIDNISLLCEEFPKMIEQRIDKLKVIIRVATSPMYCDSLNLYSKTFTYKYDSYARKLSQRINLPYNTIRVLVDNFVSVTIDCIICEDWGKYKRQLEYVLEALKLATIKKEKEESESQNTFTWFTTGTDL
;
A
#
# COMPACT_ATOMS: atom_id res chain seq x y z
N MET A 1 -3.60 2.72 21.14
CA MET A 1 -4.67 2.69 20.11
C MET A 1 -6.00 2.61 20.85
N ARG A 2 -6.96 3.48 20.53
CA ARG A 2 -8.28 3.47 21.17
C ARG A 2 -9.12 2.38 20.52
N GLU A 3 -9.78 1.54 21.31
CA GLU A 3 -10.74 0.57 20.77
C GLU A 3 -11.89 1.32 20.05
N PRO A 4 -12.33 0.86 18.86
CA PRO A 4 -13.42 1.50 18.14
C PRO A 4 -14.72 1.44 18.96
N SER A 5 -15.47 2.54 18.99
CA SER A 5 -16.79 2.56 19.63
C SER A 5 -17.79 1.78 18.77
N ALA A 6 -18.93 1.36 19.34
CA ALA A 6 -20.00 0.69 18.58
C ALA A 6 -20.46 1.52 17.36
N LYS A 7 -20.43 2.85 17.45
CA LYS A 7 -20.71 3.76 16.32
C LYS A 7 -19.63 3.73 15.24
N ASP A 8 -18.36 3.57 15.60
CA ASP A 8 -17.26 3.47 14.63
C ASP A 8 -17.35 2.14 13.86
N VAL A 9 -17.79 1.07 14.52
CA VAL A 9 -18.04 -0.24 13.90
C VAL A 9 -19.14 -0.12 12.82
N ASP A 10 -20.23 0.56 13.11
CA ASP A 10 -21.32 0.77 12.15
C ASP A 10 -20.84 1.55 10.91
N LYS A 11 -20.00 2.58 11.09
CA LYS A 11 -19.43 3.33 9.96
C LYS A 11 -18.53 2.46 9.09
N ILE A 12 -17.67 1.65 9.68
CA ILE A 12 -16.77 0.74 8.97
C ILE A 12 -17.56 -0.27 8.13
N GLU A 13 -18.60 -0.88 8.70
CA GLU A 13 -19.47 -1.82 7.96
C GLU A 13 -20.15 -1.16 6.76
N ILE A 14 -20.59 0.09 6.89
CA ILE A 14 -21.13 0.87 5.77
C ILE A 14 -20.08 1.07 4.69
N LEU A 15 -18.87 1.50 5.06
CA LEU A 15 -17.79 1.77 4.12
C LEU A 15 -17.38 0.52 3.35
N GLU A 16 -17.26 -0.62 4.03
CA GLU A 16 -16.97 -1.91 3.42
C GLU A 16 -18.01 -2.28 2.36
N LYS A 17 -19.30 -2.28 2.74
CA LYS A 17 -20.40 -2.58 1.83
C LYS A 17 -20.50 -1.60 0.66
N CYS A 18 -20.22 -0.32 0.90
CA CYS A 18 -20.20 0.70 -0.15
C CYS A 18 -19.01 0.49 -1.10
N PHE A 19 -17.84 0.13 -0.58
CA PHE A 19 -16.68 -0.18 -1.42
C PHE A 19 -16.91 -1.44 -2.27
N ASP A 20 -17.46 -2.50 -1.70
CA ASP A 20 -17.84 -3.69 -2.45
C ASP A 20 -18.89 -3.36 -3.53
N TYR A 21 -19.85 -2.47 -3.21
CA TYR A 21 -20.82 -2.01 -4.22
C TYR A 21 -20.15 -1.26 -5.37
N LEU A 22 -19.17 -0.40 -5.07
CA LEU A 22 -18.35 0.29 -6.09
C LEU A 22 -17.60 -0.71 -6.98
N CYS A 23 -17.07 -1.78 -6.40
CA CYS A 23 -16.39 -2.83 -7.14
C CYS A 23 -17.32 -3.64 -8.05
N ASP A 24 -18.51 -3.98 -7.56
CA ASP A 24 -19.48 -4.78 -8.30
C ASP A 24 -20.14 -4.02 -9.47
N TYR A 25 -20.43 -2.73 -9.31
CA TYR A 25 -21.30 -1.97 -10.22
C TYR A 25 -20.66 -0.74 -10.86
N GLY A 26 -19.52 -0.32 -10.37
CA GLY A 26 -18.79 0.86 -10.85
C GLY A 26 -19.35 2.18 -10.30
N LEU A 27 -18.56 3.23 -10.50
CA LEU A 27 -18.77 4.57 -9.95
C LEU A 27 -20.09 5.23 -10.41
N GLU A 28 -20.43 5.04 -11.69
CA GLU A 28 -21.59 5.66 -12.33
C GLU A 28 -22.92 5.11 -11.82
N GLN A 29 -22.92 3.89 -11.27
CA GLN A 29 -24.13 3.23 -10.78
C GLN A 29 -24.47 3.57 -9.32
N VAL A 30 -23.61 4.28 -8.61
CA VAL A 30 -23.82 4.60 -7.20
C VAL A 30 -24.94 5.60 -7.00
N SER A 31 -25.91 5.25 -6.15
CA SER A 31 -26.92 6.15 -5.65
C SER A 31 -27.23 5.83 -4.18
N ILE A 32 -27.70 6.82 -3.43
CA ILE A 32 -28.06 6.61 -2.00
C ILE A 32 -29.10 5.49 -1.86
N ARG A 33 -30.08 5.40 -2.76
CA ARG A 33 -31.09 4.32 -2.74
C ARG A 33 -30.44 2.95 -2.86
N LYS A 34 -29.55 2.76 -3.84
CA LYS A 34 -28.86 1.49 -4.06
C LYS A 34 -27.91 1.14 -2.90
N LEU A 35 -27.30 2.16 -2.29
CA LEU A 35 -26.49 1.96 -1.07
C LEU A 35 -27.37 1.54 0.11
N CYS A 36 -28.58 2.12 0.29
CA CYS A 36 -29.54 1.66 1.28
C CYS A 36 -29.92 0.19 1.06
N ASP A 37 -30.23 -0.18 -0.19
CA ASP A 37 -30.59 -1.56 -0.55
C ASP A 37 -29.44 -2.54 -0.25
N ARG A 38 -28.18 -2.14 -0.50
CA ARG A 38 -26.99 -2.97 -0.26
C ARG A 38 -26.62 -3.10 1.22
N THR A 39 -26.70 -2.00 1.96
CA THR A 39 -26.32 -1.96 3.39
C THR A 39 -27.43 -2.48 4.30
N GLY A 40 -28.69 -2.50 3.83
CA GLY A 40 -29.87 -2.75 4.65
C GLY A 40 -30.24 -1.56 5.54
N MET A 41 -29.64 -0.38 5.31
CA MET A 41 -29.87 0.82 6.12
C MET A 41 -30.84 1.78 5.45
N GLY A 42 -31.57 2.55 6.25
CA GLY A 42 -32.38 3.66 5.75
C GLY A 42 -31.52 4.85 5.31
N ALA A 43 -32.02 5.66 4.36
CA ALA A 43 -31.32 6.85 3.88
C ALA A 43 -30.91 7.81 5.02
N GLY A 44 -31.74 7.94 6.05
CA GLY A 44 -31.43 8.74 7.25
C GLY A 44 -30.18 8.27 7.99
N SER A 45 -29.92 6.96 8.04
CA SER A 45 -28.72 6.40 8.66
C SER A 45 -27.47 6.71 7.83
N ILE A 46 -27.58 6.63 6.50
CA ILE A 46 -26.46 7.00 5.62
C ILE A 46 -26.16 8.50 5.74
N TYR A 47 -27.18 9.36 5.69
CA TYR A 47 -27.01 10.81 5.86
C TYR A 47 -26.59 11.26 7.26
N TYR A 48 -26.72 10.39 8.26
CA TYR A 48 -26.14 10.65 9.58
C TYR A 48 -24.60 10.65 9.55
N TRP A 49 -24.00 9.77 8.72
CA TRP A 49 -22.54 9.62 8.62
C TRP A 49 -21.94 10.46 7.50
N PHE A 50 -22.67 10.68 6.41
CA PHE A 50 -22.18 11.30 5.18
C PHE A 50 -23.11 12.40 4.70
N LYS A 51 -22.56 13.54 4.31
CA LYS A 51 -23.34 14.70 3.84
C LYS A 51 -24.01 14.45 2.50
N ASN A 52 -23.34 13.69 1.63
CA ASN A 52 -23.81 13.42 0.27
C ASN A 52 -23.19 12.11 -0.26
N LYS A 53 -23.60 11.74 -1.48
CA LYS A 53 -23.10 10.55 -2.18
C LYS A 53 -21.59 10.59 -2.42
N ASP A 54 -21.06 11.75 -2.74
CA ASP A 54 -19.64 11.88 -3.08
C ASP A 54 -18.75 11.64 -1.87
N GLU A 55 -19.17 12.09 -0.70
CA GLU A 55 -18.47 11.78 0.56
C GLU A 55 -18.47 10.27 0.86
N VAL A 56 -19.60 9.57 0.60
CA VAL A 56 -19.64 8.10 0.72
C VAL A 56 -18.64 7.44 -0.23
N ILE A 57 -18.57 7.87 -1.48
CA ILE A 57 -17.65 7.31 -2.48
C ILE A 57 -16.19 7.52 -2.06
N LEU A 58 -15.86 8.73 -1.63
CA LEU A 58 -14.51 9.08 -1.19
C LEU A 58 -14.09 8.29 0.05
N ASP A 59 -14.93 8.29 1.10
CA ASP A 59 -14.63 7.60 2.35
C ASP A 59 -14.57 6.06 2.14
N ALA A 60 -15.47 5.49 1.31
CA ALA A 60 -15.44 4.07 0.98
C ALA A 60 -14.19 3.70 0.15
N THR A 61 -13.77 4.58 -0.77
CA THR A 61 -12.54 4.38 -1.53
C THR A 61 -11.32 4.47 -0.60
N GLU A 62 -11.28 5.43 0.31
CA GLU A 62 -10.20 5.53 1.30
C GLU A 62 -10.14 4.30 2.20
N TYR A 63 -11.29 3.77 2.63
CA TYR A 63 -11.36 2.52 3.37
C TYR A 63 -10.76 1.36 2.56
N GLY A 64 -11.15 1.20 1.29
CA GLY A 64 -10.63 0.17 0.41
C GLY A 64 -9.11 0.30 0.19
N ILE A 65 -8.63 1.52 0.00
CA ILE A 65 -7.20 1.82 -0.09
C ILE A 65 -6.46 1.37 1.17
N ASN A 66 -6.94 1.80 2.34
CA ASN A 66 -6.28 1.50 3.60
C ASN A 66 -6.23 0.00 3.86
N SER A 67 -7.33 -0.72 3.64
CA SER A 67 -7.42 -2.16 3.81
C SER A 67 -6.48 -2.92 2.87
N LEU A 68 -6.51 -2.62 1.56
CA LEU A 68 -5.71 -3.32 0.56
C LEU A 68 -4.21 -3.02 0.67
N ILE A 69 -3.85 -1.76 0.93
CA ILE A 69 -2.43 -1.39 1.06
C ILE A 69 -1.84 -2.02 2.30
N ASP A 70 -2.53 -1.97 3.44
CA ASP A 70 -2.01 -2.59 4.66
C ASP A 70 -1.80 -4.09 4.44
N GLU A 71 -2.75 -4.81 3.84
CA GLU A 71 -2.61 -6.23 3.54
C GLU A 71 -1.40 -6.54 2.64
N LEU A 72 -1.24 -5.79 1.54
CA LEU A 72 -0.15 -5.99 0.58
C LEU A 72 1.21 -5.62 1.15
N MET A 73 1.29 -4.51 1.86
CA MET A 73 2.55 -4.03 2.44
C MET A 73 2.97 -4.87 3.64
N ASP A 74 2.03 -5.32 4.47
CA ASP A 74 2.33 -6.21 5.59
C ASP A 74 2.85 -7.55 5.08
N PHE A 75 2.24 -8.14 4.04
CA PHE A 75 2.75 -9.35 3.40
C PHE A 75 4.17 -9.14 2.86
N ALA A 76 4.42 -8.06 2.11
CA ALA A 76 5.74 -7.76 1.59
C ALA A 76 6.78 -7.55 2.70
N PHE A 77 6.39 -6.87 3.79
CA PHE A 77 7.25 -6.64 4.94
C PHE A 77 7.58 -7.93 5.70
N GLU A 78 6.61 -8.80 5.90
CA GLU A 78 6.81 -10.07 6.61
C GLU A 78 7.76 -11.01 5.84
N HIS A 79 7.70 -11.00 4.50
CA HIS A 79 8.43 -11.92 3.64
C HIS A 79 9.62 -11.29 2.92
N ILE A 80 10.08 -10.09 3.34
CA ILE A 80 11.14 -9.36 2.65
C ILE A 80 12.47 -10.14 2.57
N ASP A 81 12.71 -11.04 3.50
CA ASP A 81 13.91 -11.89 3.55
C ASP A 81 13.81 -13.09 2.58
N ASN A 82 12.62 -13.33 1.99
CA ASN A 82 12.37 -14.40 1.03
C ASN A 82 11.91 -13.84 -0.33
N ILE A 83 12.87 -13.32 -1.10
CA ILE A 83 12.62 -12.71 -2.41
C ILE A 83 11.91 -13.67 -3.38
N SER A 84 12.25 -14.96 -3.38
CA SER A 84 11.61 -15.95 -4.25
C SER A 84 10.12 -16.07 -3.95
N LEU A 85 9.74 -16.13 -2.67
CA LEU A 85 8.33 -16.15 -2.26
C LEU A 85 7.61 -14.88 -2.67
N LEU A 86 8.22 -13.70 -2.49
CA LEU A 86 7.64 -12.43 -2.91
C LEU A 86 7.41 -12.39 -4.43
N CYS A 87 8.38 -12.81 -5.24
CA CYS A 87 8.24 -12.84 -6.70
C CYS A 87 7.15 -13.81 -7.16
N GLU A 88 6.85 -14.86 -6.40
CA GLU A 88 5.83 -15.84 -6.74
C GLU A 88 4.44 -15.44 -6.24
N GLU A 89 4.31 -15.06 -4.97
CA GLU A 89 3.01 -14.88 -4.33
C GLU A 89 2.45 -13.45 -4.48
N PHE A 90 3.31 -12.43 -4.48
CA PHE A 90 2.83 -11.05 -4.56
C PHE A 90 2.06 -10.74 -5.85
N PRO A 91 2.50 -11.21 -7.06
CA PRO A 91 1.69 -11.07 -8.27
C PRO A 91 0.32 -11.72 -8.18
N LYS A 92 0.22 -12.91 -7.56
CA LYS A 92 -1.06 -13.60 -7.33
C LYS A 92 -1.98 -12.81 -6.41
N MET A 93 -1.42 -12.19 -5.37
CA MET A 93 -2.20 -11.33 -4.46
C MET A 93 -2.76 -10.09 -5.18
N ILE A 94 -1.98 -9.47 -6.06
CA ILE A 94 -2.45 -8.35 -6.89
C ILE A 94 -3.54 -8.83 -7.86
N GLU A 95 -3.33 -9.96 -8.55
CA GLU A 95 -4.29 -10.52 -9.50
C GLU A 95 -5.65 -10.80 -8.84
N GLN A 96 -5.66 -11.40 -7.67
CA GLN A 96 -6.88 -11.67 -6.91
C GLN A 96 -7.65 -10.42 -6.48
N ARG A 97 -7.00 -9.25 -6.45
CA ARG A 97 -7.56 -7.98 -6.01
C ARG A 97 -7.64 -6.93 -7.12
N ILE A 98 -7.38 -7.36 -8.37
CA ILE A 98 -7.20 -6.45 -9.50
C ILE A 98 -8.43 -5.55 -9.73
N ASP A 99 -9.63 -6.09 -9.59
CA ASP A 99 -10.87 -5.33 -9.79
C ASP A 99 -11.04 -4.25 -8.70
N LYS A 100 -10.74 -4.57 -7.45
CA LYS A 100 -10.75 -3.60 -6.34
C LYS A 100 -9.71 -2.48 -6.56
N LEU A 101 -8.50 -2.86 -6.97
CA LEU A 101 -7.42 -1.91 -7.26
C LEU A 101 -7.75 -1.02 -8.46
N LYS A 102 -8.38 -1.55 -9.51
CA LYS A 102 -8.85 -0.77 -10.66
C LYS A 102 -9.92 0.25 -10.28
N VAL A 103 -10.84 -0.11 -9.37
CA VAL A 103 -11.85 0.84 -8.86
C VAL A 103 -11.18 1.99 -8.14
N ILE A 104 -10.20 1.72 -7.29
CA ILE A 104 -9.42 2.75 -6.60
C ILE A 104 -8.77 3.70 -7.60
N ILE A 105 -8.06 3.17 -8.61
CA ILE A 105 -7.42 3.98 -9.65
C ILE A 105 -8.45 4.80 -10.41
N ARG A 106 -9.60 4.22 -10.78
CA ARG A 106 -10.67 4.92 -11.48
C ARG A 106 -11.22 6.10 -10.68
N VAL A 107 -11.45 5.93 -9.38
CA VAL A 107 -11.88 7.04 -8.50
C VAL A 107 -10.76 8.06 -8.36
N ALA A 108 -9.52 7.64 -8.16
CA ALA A 108 -8.36 8.51 -8.01
C ALA A 108 -8.05 9.36 -9.25
N THR A 109 -8.37 8.85 -10.44
CA THR A 109 -8.14 9.55 -11.71
C THR A 109 -9.39 10.24 -12.26
N SER A 110 -10.54 10.08 -11.60
CA SER A 110 -11.79 10.74 -12.00
C SER A 110 -11.67 12.26 -11.82
N PRO A 111 -12.01 13.07 -12.84
CA PRO A 111 -12.02 14.53 -12.71
C PRO A 111 -12.90 15.05 -11.57
N MET A 112 -13.89 14.26 -11.14
CA MET A 112 -14.80 14.63 -10.05
C MET A 112 -14.15 14.46 -8.66
N TYR A 113 -13.22 13.50 -8.51
CA TYR A 113 -12.71 13.08 -7.21
C TYR A 113 -11.19 13.21 -7.06
N CYS A 114 -10.44 13.41 -8.16
CA CYS A 114 -8.97 13.43 -8.12
C CYS A 114 -8.40 14.48 -7.15
N ASP A 115 -8.98 15.67 -7.09
CA ASP A 115 -8.52 16.72 -6.17
C ASP A 115 -8.80 16.36 -4.70
N SER A 116 -9.94 15.72 -4.43
CA SER A 116 -10.31 15.26 -3.08
C SER A 116 -9.41 14.11 -2.63
N LEU A 117 -9.11 13.15 -3.51
CA LEU A 117 -8.17 12.06 -3.24
C LEU A 117 -6.72 12.53 -3.17
N ASN A 118 -6.35 13.62 -3.83
CA ASN A 118 -5.04 14.25 -3.63
C ASN A 118 -4.87 14.80 -2.21
N LEU A 119 -5.95 15.16 -1.52
CA LEU A 119 -5.89 15.41 -0.08
C LEU A 119 -5.61 14.12 0.71
N TYR A 120 -6.16 13.00 0.27
CA TYR A 120 -5.89 11.66 0.84
C TYR A 120 -4.54 11.08 0.37
N SER A 121 -3.94 11.53 -0.74
CA SER A 121 -2.61 11.10 -1.17
C SER A 121 -1.53 11.42 -0.13
N LYS A 122 -1.77 12.39 0.75
CA LYS A 122 -0.94 12.61 1.94
C LYS A 122 -0.97 11.40 2.87
N THR A 123 -2.10 10.72 3.00
CA THR A 123 -2.24 9.48 3.79
C THR A 123 -1.47 8.32 3.13
N PHE A 124 -1.52 8.20 1.80
CA PHE A 124 -0.71 7.22 1.07
C PHE A 124 0.78 7.48 1.24
N THR A 125 1.21 8.72 1.00
CA THR A 125 2.61 9.10 1.18
C THR A 125 3.08 8.82 2.60
N TYR A 126 2.24 9.09 3.60
CA TYR A 126 2.54 8.81 5.00
C TYR A 126 2.64 7.31 5.29
N LYS A 127 1.74 6.49 4.72
CA LYS A 127 1.81 5.03 4.88
C LYS A 127 3.07 4.45 4.26
N TYR A 128 3.38 4.79 3.00
CA TYR A 128 4.61 4.35 2.35
C TYR A 128 5.86 4.83 3.08
N ASP A 129 5.84 6.05 3.61
CA ASP A 129 6.91 6.58 4.45
C ASP A 129 7.07 5.76 5.73
N SER A 130 5.98 5.41 6.38
CA SER A 130 5.99 4.57 7.59
C SER A 130 6.58 3.18 7.31
N TYR A 131 6.15 2.52 6.22
CA TYR A 131 6.70 1.22 5.81
C TYR A 131 8.19 1.33 5.42
N ALA A 132 8.58 2.37 4.69
CA ALA A 132 9.97 2.61 4.33
C ALA A 132 10.86 2.79 5.57
N ARG A 133 10.39 3.50 6.60
CA ARG A 133 11.10 3.64 7.89
C ARG A 133 11.24 2.32 8.62
N LYS A 134 10.15 1.57 8.76
CA LYS A 134 10.16 0.24 9.39
C LYS A 134 11.14 -0.70 8.67
N LEU A 135 11.10 -0.72 7.34
CA LEU A 135 11.98 -1.56 6.53
C LEU A 135 13.45 -1.12 6.64
N SER A 136 13.72 0.19 6.58
CA SER A 136 15.05 0.76 6.78
C SER A 136 15.67 0.31 8.11
N GLN A 137 14.89 0.30 9.19
CA GLN A 137 15.34 -0.17 10.50
C GLN A 137 15.55 -1.69 10.53
N ARG A 138 14.63 -2.47 9.93
CA ARG A 138 14.71 -3.94 9.93
C ARG A 138 15.94 -4.47 9.19
N ILE A 139 16.21 -3.94 8.00
CA ILE A 139 17.31 -4.40 7.14
C ILE A 139 18.57 -3.52 7.24
N ASN A 140 18.56 -2.55 8.15
CA ASN A 140 19.68 -1.66 8.44
C ASN A 140 20.24 -0.93 7.18
N LEU A 141 19.37 -0.46 6.27
CA LEU A 141 19.73 0.34 5.10
C LEU A 141 19.30 1.81 5.26
N PRO A 142 19.98 2.77 4.60
CA PRO A 142 19.59 4.18 4.65
C PRO A 142 18.15 4.38 4.20
N TYR A 143 17.40 5.19 4.95
CA TYR A 143 15.98 5.48 4.65
C TYR A 143 15.75 5.93 3.20
N ASN A 144 16.58 6.82 2.67
CA ASN A 144 16.42 7.31 1.30
C ASN A 144 16.55 6.19 0.25
N THR A 145 17.43 5.22 0.47
CA THR A 145 17.58 4.04 -0.40
C THR A 145 16.30 3.22 -0.38
N ILE A 146 15.78 2.94 0.81
CA ILE A 146 14.53 2.18 0.98
C ILE A 146 13.34 2.93 0.41
N ARG A 147 13.27 4.24 0.61
CA ARG A 147 12.16 5.05 0.10
C ARG A 147 12.08 4.99 -1.43
N VAL A 148 13.21 5.09 -2.12
CA VAL A 148 13.27 4.95 -3.59
C VAL A 148 12.83 3.55 -4.03
N LEU A 149 13.22 2.50 -3.32
CA LEU A 149 12.82 1.13 -3.65
C LEU A 149 11.31 0.91 -3.43
N VAL A 150 10.73 1.44 -2.35
CA VAL A 150 9.28 1.41 -2.11
C VAL A 150 8.52 2.18 -3.20
N ASP A 151 9.00 3.35 -3.61
CA ASP A 151 8.37 4.12 -4.68
C ASP A 151 8.41 3.38 -6.03
N ASN A 152 9.51 2.71 -6.35
CA ASN A 152 9.62 1.87 -7.54
C ASN A 152 8.67 0.67 -7.47
N PHE A 153 8.61 -0.01 -6.33
CA PHE A 153 7.72 -1.14 -6.10
C PHE A 153 6.24 -0.76 -6.32
N VAL A 154 5.83 0.37 -5.75
CA VAL A 154 4.47 0.91 -5.95
C VAL A 154 4.23 1.27 -7.42
N SER A 155 5.19 1.91 -8.07
CA SER A 155 5.07 2.34 -9.48
C SER A 155 4.91 1.16 -10.43
N VAL A 156 5.70 0.10 -10.27
CA VAL A 156 5.57 -1.09 -11.13
C VAL A 156 4.26 -1.85 -10.85
N THR A 157 3.77 -1.80 -9.62
CA THR A 157 2.47 -2.39 -9.25
C THR A 157 1.31 -1.62 -9.90
N ILE A 158 1.33 -0.30 -9.85
CA ILE A 158 0.32 0.55 -10.52
C ILE A 158 0.34 0.33 -12.04
N ASP A 159 1.51 0.28 -12.65
CA ASP A 159 1.66 -0.02 -14.08
C ASP A 159 1.04 -1.39 -14.44
N CYS A 160 1.25 -2.40 -13.61
CA CYS A 160 0.63 -3.72 -13.78
C CYS A 160 -0.89 -3.66 -13.68
N ILE A 161 -1.44 -2.94 -12.71
CA ILE A 161 -2.90 -2.81 -12.53
C ILE A 161 -3.54 -2.15 -13.77
N ILE A 162 -2.86 -1.21 -14.39
CA ILE A 162 -3.36 -0.48 -15.57
C ILE A 162 -3.22 -1.32 -16.85
N CYS A 163 -2.07 -1.97 -17.04
CA CYS A 163 -1.72 -2.63 -18.30
C CYS A 163 -2.02 -4.13 -18.32
N GLU A 164 -2.17 -4.76 -17.18
CA GLU A 164 -2.37 -6.22 -16.98
C GLU A 164 -1.26 -7.08 -17.65
N ASP A 165 -0.05 -6.51 -17.83
CA ASP A 165 1.11 -7.25 -18.34
C ASP A 165 1.86 -7.93 -17.17
N TRP A 166 1.39 -9.11 -16.80
CA TRP A 166 1.94 -9.91 -15.71
C TRP A 166 3.39 -10.36 -15.96
N GLY A 167 3.75 -10.59 -17.22
CA GLY A 167 5.11 -10.95 -17.60
C GLY A 167 6.09 -9.80 -17.38
N LYS A 168 5.70 -8.59 -17.76
CA LYS A 168 6.46 -7.36 -17.47
C LYS A 168 6.55 -7.11 -15.99
N TYR A 169 5.43 -7.21 -15.28
CA TYR A 169 5.37 -6.99 -13.83
C TYR A 169 6.33 -7.89 -13.06
N LYS A 170 6.31 -9.20 -13.36
CA LYS A 170 7.20 -10.15 -12.69
C LYS A 170 8.67 -9.79 -12.85
N ARG A 171 9.11 -9.46 -14.08
CA ARG A 171 10.50 -9.03 -14.35
C ARG A 171 10.87 -7.74 -13.61
N GLN A 172 9.97 -6.77 -13.55
CA GLN A 172 10.20 -5.50 -12.85
C GLN A 172 10.26 -5.70 -11.35
N LEU A 173 9.38 -6.52 -10.79
CA LEU A 173 9.36 -6.88 -9.38
C LEU A 173 10.67 -7.59 -8.97
N GLU A 174 11.10 -8.59 -9.74
CA GLU A 174 12.39 -9.28 -9.54
C GLU A 174 13.54 -8.28 -9.51
N TYR A 175 13.58 -7.34 -10.45
CA TYR A 175 14.63 -6.32 -10.50
C TYR A 175 14.65 -5.40 -9.25
N VAL A 176 13.48 -4.95 -8.79
CA VAL A 176 13.36 -4.11 -7.59
C VAL A 176 13.84 -4.86 -6.34
N LEU A 177 13.45 -6.14 -6.22
CA LEU A 177 13.84 -6.97 -5.08
C LEU A 177 15.33 -7.38 -5.12
N GLU A 178 15.90 -7.61 -6.30
CA GLU A 178 17.34 -7.83 -6.46
C GLU A 178 18.14 -6.57 -6.11
N ALA A 179 17.67 -5.39 -6.49
CA ALA A 179 18.32 -4.13 -6.12
C ALA A 179 18.36 -3.95 -4.59
N LEU A 180 17.32 -4.34 -3.87
CA LEU A 180 17.29 -4.36 -2.41
C LEU A 180 18.36 -5.30 -1.85
N LYS A 181 18.43 -6.54 -2.36
CA LYS A 181 19.42 -7.53 -1.95
C LYS A 181 20.85 -7.05 -2.17
N LEU A 182 21.12 -6.46 -3.33
CA LEU A 182 22.45 -5.92 -3.65
C LEU A 182 22.83 -4.77 -2.72
N ALA A 183 21.90 -3.89 -2.38
CA ALA A 183 22.12 -2.79 -1.44
C ALA A 183 22.49 -3.32 -0.04
N THR A 184 21.85 -4.40 0.42
CA THR A 184 22.15 -5.05 1.70
C THR A 184 23.55 -5.66 1.70
N ILE A 185 23.91 -6.43 0.67
CA ILE A 185 25.23 -7.05 0.53
C ILE A 185 26.35 -6.01 0.47
N LYS A 186 26.12 -4.91 -0.27
CA LYS A 186 27.12 -3.82 -0.37
C LYS A 186 27.42 -3.23 1.00
N LYS A 187 26.38 -2.98 1.79
CA LYS A 187 26.55 -2.42 3.14
C LYS A 187 27.30 -3.36 4.08
N GLU A 188 26.95 -4.66 4.08
CA GLU A 188 27.65 -5.66 4.90
C GLU A 188 29.16 -5.71 4.60
N LYS A 189 29.54 -5.56 3.32
CA LYS A 189 30.96 -5.47 2.92
C LYS A 189 31.62 -4.20 3.45
N GLU A 190 30.98 -3.04 3.32
CA GLU A 190 31.50 -1.76 3.81
C GLU A 190 31.69 -1.78 5.34
N GLU A 191 30.77 -2.39 6.08
CA GLU A 191 30.86 -2.55 7.54
C GLU A 191 32.04 -3.49 7.93
N SER A 192 32.21 -4.60 7.22
CA SER A 192 33.30 -5.56 7.47
C SER A 192 34.68 -4.96 7.17
N GLU A 193 34.79 -4.18 6.10
CA GLU A 193 36.02 -3.47 5.73
C GLU A 193 36.36 -2.40 6.77
N SER A 194 35.39 -1.65 7.25
CA SER A 194 35.54 -0.62 8.27
C SER A 194 35.98 -1.23 9.61
N GLN A 195 35.43 -2.37 10.01
CA GLN A 195 35.87 -3.08 11.23
C GLN A 195 37.27 -3.62 11.11
N ASN A 196 37.66 -4.17 9.97
CA ASN A 196 39.02 -4.63 9.73
C ASN A 196 40.06 -3.48 9.80
N THR A 197 39.69 -2.31 9.25
CA THR A 197 40.56 -1.13 9.29
C THR A 197 40.74 -0.63 10.73
N PHE A 198 39.72 -0.68 11.55
CA PHE A 198 39.78 -0.25 12.96
C PHE A 198 40.63 -1.19 13.83
N THR A 199 40.61 -2.50 13.59
CA THR A 199 41.43 -3.47 14.28
C THR A 199 42.93 -3.31 13.97
N TRP A 200 43.30 -2.89 12.77
CA TRP A 200 44.72 -2.58 12.43
C TRP A 200 45.29 -1.38 13.17
N PHE A 201 44.46 -0.38 13.48
CA PHE A 201 44.87 0.81 14.23
C PHE A 201 44.97 0.57 15.74
N THR A 202 44.27 -0.41 16.29
CA THR A 202 44.29 -0.72 17.74
C THR A 202 45.32 -1.75 18.15
N THR A 203 45.84 -2.57 17.21
CA THR A 203 46.89 -3.56 17.48
C THR A 203 48.32 -3.08 17.16
N GLY A 204 48.46 -1.85 16.69
CA GLY A 204 49.77 -1.25 16.27
C GLY A 204 50.47 -0.39 17.32
N THR A 205 50.06 -0.38 18.59
CA THR A 205 50.63 0.46 19.65
C THR A 205 51.21 -0.35 20.82
N ASP A 206 51.88 -1.47 20.52
CA ASP A 206 52.77 -2.14 21.49
C ASP A 206 54.11 -2.45 20.81
N LEU A 207 54.97 -1.45 20.72
CA LEU A 207 56.42 -1.59 20.60
C LEU A 207 57.10 -0.40 21.33
#